data_f7b77a526ac6f4e89ce7c87685b8d500
#
_entry.id   f7b77a526ac6f4e89ce7c87685b8d500
#
_cell.length_a   1.000
_cell.length_b   1.000
_cell.length_c   1.000
_cell.angle_alpha   90.00
_cell.angle_beta   90.00
_cell.angle_gamma   90.00
#
_symmetry.space_group_name_H-M   'P 1'
#
loop_
_entity.id
_entity.type
_entity.pdbx_description
1 polymer ?
#
loop_
_entity_poly.entity_id
_entity_poly.type
_entity_poly.pdbx_seq_one_letter_code
_entity_poly.pdbx_strand_id
1 'polypeptide(L)'
;MRVHLEVSKCGMDSRLTAEKTNGGINMSVLSMKQLLEAGVHFGHQTRRWNPKMKPYIFTQRNGIYIIDLQKTVHMIDDAYNFVKDVAADDGVFLFVGTKKQAQDSIAEEATRAGQYYVNHRWLGGTLTNWDTIQSRIKRLKQIKKMSEDGTFERLPKKEVALLIKQQQKLEKFLGGIEDMPRIPDVMFIVDPHKESIAVKEAHKLNIPIVAMVDTNTDPDDIDVIIPANDDAIRAVRLITSKMADAIVEGRQGEENVDFPEQAAQDNQEATADNGEATADIEEVVEADAEQATADAENK
;
A
#
# COMPACT_ATOMS: atom_id res chain seq x y z
N MET A 1 -13.58 -17.20 -36.06
CA MET A 1 -14.89 -16.76 -35.60
C MET A 1 -14.66 -15.90 -34.39
N ARG A 2 -14.76 -14.57 -34.55
CA ARG A 2 -14.63 -13.60 -33.44
C ARG A 2 -16.03 -13.41 -32.85
N VAL A 3 -16.24 -13.76 -31.60
CA VAL A 3 -17.45 -13.44 -30.87
C VAL A 3 -17.23 -12.03 -30.30
N HIS A 4 -17.90 -11.04 -30.87
CA HIS A 4 -18.07 -9.71 -30.32
C HIS A 4 -19.06 -9.81 -29.16
N LEU A 5 -18.58 -9.65 -27.93
CA LEU A 5 -19.43 -9.31 -26.79
C LEU A 5 -19.57 -7.78 -26.77
N GLU A 6 -20.70 -7.30 -27.26
CA GLU A 6 -21.19 -5.95 -27.02
C GLU A 6 -21.52 -5.83 -25.53
N VAL A 7 -20.68 -5.16 -24.79
CA VAL A 7 -21.04 -4.70 -23.44
C VAL A 7 -21.89 -3.44 -23.61
N SER A 8 -23.20 -3.67 -23.57
CA SER A 8 -24.22 -2.64 -23.50
C SER A 8 -23.93 -1.72 -22.31
N LYS A 9 -23.78 -0.42 -22.59
CA LYS A 9 -23.84 0.65 -21.60
C LYS A 9 -25.26 0.69 -21.03
N CYS A 10 -25.54 -0.11 -20.03
CA CYS A 10 -26.76 -0.01 -19.25
C CYS A 10 -26.47 0.90 -18.06
N GLY A 11 -27.21 2.01 -18.00
CA GLY A 11 -27.13 2.99 -16.93
C GLY A 11 -27.31 2.32 -15.57
N MET A 12 -26.43 2.63 -14.66
CA MET A 12 -26.56 2.32 -13.23
C MET A 12 -27.62 3.25 -12.64
N ASP A 13 -28.88 2.92 -12.91
CA ASP A 13 -30.01 3.48 -12.20
C ASP A 13 -30.09 2.87 -10.80
N SER A 14 -30.08 3.77 -9.85
CA SER A 14 -30.32 3.60 -8.42
C SER A 14 -31.50 2.65 -8.09
N ARG A 15 -31.24 1.36 -7.91
CA ARG A 15 -32.13 0.41 -7.22
C ARG A 15 -31.32 -0.72 -6.58
N LEU A 16 -30.50 -0.42 -5.63
CA LEU A 16 -30.14 -1.39 -4.59
C LEU A 16 -31.16 -1.25 -3.46
N THR A 17 -32.33 -1.87 -3.67
CA THR A 17 -33.27 -2.16 -2.59
C THR A 17 -32.58 -3.14 -1.65
N ALA A 18 -32.35 -2.68 -0.42
CA ALA A 18 -31.88 -3.50 0.69
C ALA A 18 -32.81 -4.71 0.88
N GLU A 19 -32.40 -5.87 0.42
CA GLU A 19 -32.92 -7.13 0.95
C GLU A 19 -32.25 -7.39 2.29
N LYS A 20 -33.07 -7.31 3.34
CA LYS A 20 -32.72 -7.72 4.70
C LYS A 20 -32.44 -9.22 4.70
N THR A 21 -31.18 -9.62 4.67
CA THR A 21 -30.80 -10.98 5.03
C THR A 21 -30.40 -11.01 6.50
N ASN A 22 -31.13 -11.84 7.20
CA ASN A 22 -30.95 -12.43 8.54
C ASN A 22 -29.76 -11.99 9.41
N GLY A 23 -30.09 -11.57 10.62
CA GLY A 23 -29.34 -11.23 11.83
C GLY A 23 -28.02 -11.92 12.11
N GLY A 24 -27.00 -11.69 11.28
CA GLY A 24 -25.61 -11.80 11.66
C GLY A 24 -25.14 -10.41 12.07
N ILE A 25 -24.49 -10.30 13.20
CA ILE A 25 -23.78 -9.07 13.61
C ILE A 25 -22.68 -8.89 12.58
N ASN A 26 -22.89 -8.01 11.59
CA ASN A 26 -21.84 -7.60 10.66
C ASN A 26 -20.81 -6.82 11.49
N MET A 27 -19.82 -7.53 12.03
CA MET A 27 -18.65 -6.87 12.62
C MET A 27 -17.86 -6.27 11.45
N SER A 28 -17.73 -4.93 11.44
CA SER A 28 -16.89 -4.26 10.47
C SER A 28 -15.46 -4.81 10.53
N VAL A 29 -14.82 -4.94 9.35
CA VAL A 29 -13.45 -5.47 9.19
C VAL A 29 -12.44 -4.72 10.08
N LEU A 30 -12.66 -3.41 10.27
CA LEU A 30 -11.86 -2.55 11.14
C LEU A 30 -12.74 -1.76 12.10
N SER A 31 -12.35 -1.72 13.38
CA SER A 31 -13.01 -0.87 14.36
C SER A 31 -12.57 0.59 14.21
N MET A 32 -13.47 1.53 14.53
CA MET A 32 -13.14 2.97 14.54
C MET A 32 -11.96 3.29 15.48
N LYS A 33 -11.80 2.53 16.57
CA LYS A 33 -10.70 2.70 17.53
C LYS A 33 -9.35 2.39 16.88
N GLN A 34 -9.24 1.29 16.14
CA GLN A 34 -8.03 0.90 15.41
C GLN A 34 -7.64 1.96 14.35
N LEU A 35 -8.62 2.50 13.62
CA LEU A 35 -8.39 3.57 12.65
C LEU A 35 -7.89 4.86 13.31
N LEU A 36 -8.44 5.22 14.47
CA LEU A 36 -7.99 6.38 15.26
C LEU A 36 -6.55 6.21 15.77
N GLU A 37 -6.22 5.05 16.34
CA GLU A 37 -4.89 4.73 16.86
C GLU A 37 -3.82 4.69 15.74
N ALA A 38 -4.19 4.21 14.56
CA ALA A 38 -3.32 4.24 13.38
C ALA A 38 -3.16 5.63 12.76
N GLY A 39 -3.97 6.62 13.15
CA GLY A 39 -3.91 7.99 12.64
C GLY A 39 -4.49 8.14 11.23
N VAL A 40 -5.43 7.28 10.83
CA VAL A 40 -6.08 7.28 9.52
C VAL A 40 -6.88 8.56 9.26
N HIS A 41 -7.38 9.20 10.32
CA HIS A 41 -8.24 10.38 10.25
C HIS A 41 -7.52 11.69 9.88
N PHE A 42 -6.20 11.74 9.93
CA PHE A 42 -5.46 12.93 9.52
C PHE A 42 -5.39 13.04 8.00
N GLY A 43 -5.71 14.17 7.46
CA GLY A 43 -5.52 14.50 6.06
C GLY A 43 -4.40 15.53 5.88
N HIS A 44 -4.30 16.07 4.69
CA HIS A 44 -3.32 17.09 4.34
C HIS A 44 -3.72 18.50 4.81
N GLN A 45 -2.77 19.42 4.70
CA GLN A 45 -3.02 20.85 4.99
C GLN A 45 -4.12 21.41 4.09
N THR A 46 -4.91 22.34 4.64
CA THR A 46 -6.06 22.95 3.93
C THR A 46 -5.71 23.63 2.60
N ARG A 47 -4.46 24.03 2.40
CA ARG A 47 -3.99 24.62 1.13
C ARG A 47 -3.80 23.62 0.00
N ARG A 48 -3.72 22.31 0.31
CA ARG A 48 -3.41 21.23 -0.66
C ARG A 48 -4.58 20.31 -0.93
N TRP A 49 -5.77 20.66 -0.49
CA TRP A 49 -6.92 19.77 -0.63
C TRP A 49 -7.56 19.84 -2.02
N ASN A 50 -8.26 18.77 -2.39
CA ASN A 50 -9.12 18.74 -3.56
C ASN A 50 -10.59 19.02 -3.13
N PRO A 51 -11.30 19.98 -3.77
CA PRO A 51 -12.71 20.26 -3.44
C PRO A 51 -13.64 19.06 -3.56
N LYS A 52 -13.36 18.12 -4.46
CA LYS A 52 -14.13 16.89 -4.64
C LYS A 52 -14.08 15.96 -3.43
N MET A 53 -13.04 16.08 -2.59
CA MET A 53 -12.91 15.33 -1.34
C MET A 53 -13.80 15.85 -0.21
N LYS A 54 -14.51 16.97 -0.40
CA LYS A 54 -15.41 17.55 0.60
C LYS A 54 -16.41 16.56 1.23
N PRO A 55 -17.03 15.62 0.51
CA PRO A 55 -17.93 14.63 1.11
C PRO A 55 -17.28 13.72 2.14
N TYR A 56 -15.96 13.52 2.09
CA TYR A 56 -15.20 12.60 2.95
C TYR A 56 -14.51 13.31 4.12
N ILE A 57 -14.63 14.64 4.20
CA ILE A 57 -14.03 15.46 5.24
C ILE A 57 -15.06 15.70 6.34
N PHE A 58 -14.69 15.37 7.59
CA PHE A 58 -15.51 15.62 8.77
C PHE A 58 -15.39 17.07 9.23
N THR A 59 -14.17 17.57 9.44
CA THR A 59 -13.90 18.91 9.94
C THR A 59 -12.48 19.38 9.59
N GLN A 60 -12.16 20.60 10.01
CA GLN A 60 -10.84 21.20 9.92
C GLN A 60 -10.34 21.56 11.32
N ARG A 61 -9.10 21.19 11.66
CA ARG A 61 -8.47 21.55 12.93
C ARG A 61 -6.99 21.90 12.71
N ASN A 62 -6.53 23.00 13.27
CA ASN A 62 -5.13 23.46 13.18
C ASN A 62 -4.59 23.54 11.73
N GLY A 63 -5.42 23.92 10.76
CA GLY A 63 -5.01 24.01 9.35
C GLY A 63 -4.85 22.68 8.62
N ILE A 64 -5.34 21.57 9.21
CA ILE A 64 -5.34 20.23 8.64
C ILE A 64 -6.78 19.74 8.55
N TYR A 65 -7.15 19.07 7.47
CA TYR A 65 -8.44 18.42 7.35
C TYR A 65 -8.46 17.08 8.10
N ILE A 66 -9.62 16.77 8.68
CA ILE A 66 -9.88 15.50 9.37
C ILE A 66 -10.87 14.71 8.53
N ILE A 67 -10.49 13.49 8.18
CA ILE A 67 -11.29 12.56 7.39
C ILE A 67 -12.39 11.96 8.27
N ASP A 68 -13.56 11.74 7.69
CA ASP A 68 -14.71 11.12 8.34
C ASP A 68 -14.53 9.60 8.45
N LEU A 69 -14.12 9.15 9.63
CA LEU A 69 -13.86 7.73 9.89
C LEU A 69 -15.12 6.85 9.80
N GLN A 70 -16.31 7.39 10.02
CA GLN A 70 -17.54 6.60 9.86
C GLN A 70 -17.70 6.15 8.42
N LYS A 71 -17.46 7.05 7.47
CA LYS A 71 -17.45 6.70 6.04
C LYS A 71 -16.30 5.78 5.68
N THR A 72 -15.12 6.04 6.25
CA THR A 72 -13.94 5.19 6.01
C THR A 72 -14.20 3.73 6.40
N VAL A 73 -14.85 3.46 7.54
CA VAL A 73 -15.19 2.10 7.97
C VAL A 73 -16.05 1.39 6.92
N HIS A 74 -17.15 2.02 6.50
CA HIS A 74 -18.04 1.42 5.49
C HIS A 74 -17.35 1.20 4.16
N MET A 75 -16.54 2.17 3.71
CA MET A 75 -15.84 2.07 2.44
C MET A 75 -14.69 1.05 2.46
N ILE A 76 -14.09 0.80 3.64
CA ILE A 76 -13.15 -0.31 3.83
C ILE A 76 -13.88 -1.66 3.73
N ASP A 77 -15.06 -1.80 4.36
CA ASP A 77 -15.86 -3.01 4.27
C ASP A 77 -16.28 -3.30 2.81
N ASP A 78 -16.71 -2.28 2.06
CA ASP A 78 -17.02 -2.40 0.64
C ASP A 78 -15.80 -2.80 -0.20
N ALA A 79 -14.64 -2.18 0.06
CA ALA A 79 -13.39 -2.50 -0.62
C ALA A 79 -12.91 -3.92 -0.29
N TYR A 80 -13.05 -4.34 0.96
CA TYR A 80 -12.71 -5.68 1.42
C TYR A 80 -13.52 -6.75 0.68
N ASN A 81 -14.84 -6.57 0.63
CA ASN A 81 -15.74 -7.49 -0.05
C ASN A 81 -15.43 -7.56 -1.56
N PHE A 82 -15.23 -6.40 -2.20
CA PHE A 82 -14.85 -6.34 -3.62
C PHE A 82 -13.54 -7.10 -3.90
N VAL A 83 -12.52 -6.88 -3.07
CA VAL A 83 -11.22 -7.57 -3.22
C VAL A 83 -11.36 -9.07 -2.96
N LYS A 84 -12.15 -9.47 -1.95
CA LYS A 84 -12.44 -10.87 -1.62
C LYS A 84 -13.15 -11.58 -2.77
N ASP A 85 -14.15 -10.95 -3.38
CA ASP A 85 -14.90 -11.53 -4.51
C ASP A 85 -13.99 -11.77 -5.72
N VAL A 86 -13.15 -10.79 -6.08
CA VAL A 86 -12.19 -10.96 -7.19
C VAL A 86 -11.11 -11.99 -6.85
N ALA A 87 -10.72 -12.10 -5.57
CA ALA A 87 -9.75 -13.11 -5.12
C ALA A 87 -10.31 -14.53 -5.19
N ALA A 88 -11.62 -14.72 -4.95
CA ALA A 88 -12.32 -15.99 -5.10
C ALA A 88 -12.32 -16.51 -6.56
N ASP A 89 -12.26 -15.58 -7.52
CA ASP A 89 -12.14 -15.87 -8.96
C ASP A 89 -10.66 -16.01 -9.43
N ASP A 90 -9.71 -16.27 -8.52
CA ASP A 90 -8.27 -16.34 -8.81
C ASP A 90 -7.70 -15.08 -9.49
N GLY A 91 -8.24 -13.91 -9.15
CA GLY A 91 -7.79 -12.63 -9.68
C GLY A 91 -6.33 -12.32 -9.33
N VAL A 92 -5.65 -11.64 -10.25
CA VAL A 92 -4.28 -11.15 -10.07
C VAL A 92 -4.32 -9.71 -9.56
N PHE A 93 -3.67 -9.46 -8.41
CA PHE A 93 -3.63 -8.14 -7.80
C PHE A 93 -2.24 -7.52 -7.93
N LEU A 94 -2.21 -6.21 -8.17
CA LEU A 94 -0.98 -5.44 -8.18
C LEU A 94 -1.05 -4.32 -7.13
N PHE A 95 -0.20 -4.42 -6.12
CA PHE A 95 -0.06 -3.39 -5.09
C PHE A 95 0.93 -2.31 -5.54
N VAL A 96 0.51 -1.05 -5.50
CA VAL A 96 1.33 0.08 -5.95
C VAL A 96 1.44 1.14 -4.86
N GLY A 97 2.67 1.49 -4.49
CA GLY A 97 2.92 2.58 -3.56
C GLY A 97 4.38 2.91 -3.46
N THR A 98 4.77 4.01 -4.09
CA THR A 98 6.16 4.46 -4.15
C THR A 98 6.51 5.46 -3.05
N LYS A 99 5.56 5.81 -2.18
CA LYS A 99 5.77 6.68 -1.03
C LYS A 99 6.64 5.96 0.01
N LYS A 100 7.62 6.64 0.60
CA LYS A 100 8.53 6.02 1.58
C LYS A 100 7.79 5.31 2.71
N GLN A 101 6.66 5.88 3.15
CA GLN A 101 5.81 5.34 4.19
C GLN A 101 5.07 4.06 3.80
N ALA A 102 4.93 3.80 2.49
CA ALA A 102 4.20 2.66 1.96
C ALA A 102 5.09 1.53 1.43
N GLN A 103 6.35 1.82 1.08
CA GLN A 103 7.23 0.90 0.37
C GLN A 103 7.37 -0.46 1.02
N ASP A 104 7.65 -0.47 2.32
CA ASP A 104 7.91 -1.70 3.08
C ASP A 104 6.61 -2.46 3.32
N SER A 105 5.55 -1.76 3.76
CA SER A 105 4.24 -2.36 4.01
C SER A 105 3.66 -3.00 2.76
N ILE A 106 3.80 -2.36 1.60
CA ILE A 106 3.32 -2.89 0.32
C ILE A 106 4.08 -4.15 -0.09
N ALA A 107 5.41 -4.15 0.03
CA ALA A 107 6.20 -5.32 -0.31
C ALA A 107 5.91 -6.51 0.61
N GLU A 108 5.83 -6.26 1.93
CA GLU A 108 5.55 -7.27 2.95
C GLU A 108 4.17 -7.90 2.74
N GLU A 109 3.12 -7.08 2.65
CA GLU A 109 1.75 -7.56 2.57
C GLU A 109 1.39 -8.18 1.22
N ALA A 110 1.90 -7.65 0.11
CA ALA A 110 1.71 -8.27 -1.20
C ALA A 110 2.40 -9.64 -1.27
N THR A 111 3.60 -9.76 -0.71
CA THR A 111 4.31 -11.05 -0.65
C THR A 111 3.56 -12.03 0.24
N ARG A 112 3.01 -11.60 1.40
CA ARG A 112 2.20 -12.42 2.29
C ARG A 112 0.95 -12.96 1.59
N ALA A 113 0.30 -12.14 0.77
CA ALA A 113 -0.87 -12.54 -0.02
C ALA A 113 -0.53 -13.31 -1.31
N GLY A 114 0.76 -13.56 -1.60
CA GLY A 114 1.18 -14.20 -2.85
C GLY A 114 0.86 -13.36 -4.09
N GLN A 115 0.87 -12.03 -3.96
CA GLN A 115 0.57 -11.07 -5.00
C GLN A 115 1.78 -10.24 -5.40
N TYR A 116 1.59 -9.38 -6.38
CA TYR A 116 2.65 -8.60 -7.03
C TYR A 116 2.63 -7.16 -6.52
N TYR A 117 3.80 -6.50 -6.56
CA TYR A 117 3.91 -5.13 -6.09
C TYR A 117 4.92 -4.27 -6.86
N VAL A 118 4.69 -2.95 -6.81
CA VAL A 118 5.64 -1.92 -7.25
C VAL A 118 5.79 -0.90 -6.11
N ASN A 119 6.93 -0.94 -5.42
CA ASN A 119 7.17 -0.14 -4.22
C ASN A 119 8.20 0.98 -4.37
N HIS A 120 9.00 1.02 -5.45
CA HIS A 120 10.01 2.07 -5.60
C HIS A 120 9.61 3.18 -6.55
N ARG A 121 9.40 2.87 -7.81
CA ARG A 121 9.01 3.84 -8.83
C ARG A 121 8.21 3.16 -9.92
N TRP A 122 7.06 3.72 -10.24
CA TRP A 122 6.31 3.31 -11.41
C TRP A 122 7.05 3.72 -12.68
N LEU A 123 7.28 2.77 -13.57
CA LEU A 123 7.87 3.04 -14.88
C LEU A 123 6.74 3.28 -15.87
N GLY A 124 6.74 4.44 -16.56
CA GLY A 124 5.72 4.69 -17.58
C GLY A 124 5.70 3.59 -18.62
N GLY A 125 4.51 3.04 -18.91
CA GLY A 125 4.34 1.90 -19.79
C GLY A 125 4.46 0.53 -19.11
N THR A 126 4.44 0.47 -17.79
CA THR A 126 4.55 -0.82 -17.05
C THR A 126 3.44 -1.79 -17.45
N LEU A 127 2.22 -1.34 -17.62
CA LEU A 127 1.10 -2.17 -18.05
C LEU A 127 0.77 -1.98 -19.54
N THR A 128 0.80 -0.74 -20.02
CA THR A 128 0.44 -0.41 -21.41
C THR A 128 1.49 -0.87 -22.43
N ASN A 129 2.71 -1.15 -22.01
CA ASN A 129 3.79 -1.71 -22.83
C ASN A 129 4.36 -2.97 -22.17
N TRP A 130 3.45 -3.90 -21.85
CA TRP A 130 3.74 -5.12 -21.09
C TRP A 130 4.79 -6.01 -21.75
N ASP A 131 4.78 -6.14 -23.07
CA ASP A 131 5.75 -6.95 -23.81
C ASP A 131 7.20 -6.47 -23.59
N THR A 132 7.40 -5.15 -23.57
CA THR A 132 8.71 -4.57 -23.28
C THR A 132 9.12 -4.83 -21.82
N ILE A 133 8.20 -4.71 -20.87
CA ILE A 133 8.47 -5.01 -19.46
C ILE A 133 8.81 -6.50 -19.28
N GLN A 134 8.06 -7.40 -19.90
CA GLN A 134 8.39 -8.84 -19.89
C GLN A 134 9.79 -9.12 -20.46
N SER A 135 10.19 -8.43 -21.53
CA SER A 135 11.55 -8.55 -22.08
C SER A 135 12.61 -8.14 -21.06
N ARG A 136 12.35 -7.10 -20.25
CA ARG A 136 13.24 -6.67 -19.16
C ARG A 136 13.25 -7.66 -18.00
N ILE A 137 12.10 -8.22 -17.64
CA ILE A 137 11.99 -9.30 -16.65
C ILE A 137 12.76 -10.55 -17.10
N LYS A 138 12.59 -10.96 -18.35
CA LYS A 138 13.38 -12.07 -18.93
C LYS A 138 14.89 -11.80 -18.84
N ARG A 139 15.30 -10.55 -19.10
CA ARG A 139 16.70 -10.14 -18.94
C ARG A 139 17.18 -10.23 -17.49
N LEU A 140 16.34 -9.83 -16.52
CA LEU A 140 16.66 -9.97 -15.09
C LEU A 140 16.87 -11.45 -14.73
N LYS A 141 15.92 -12.32 -15.09
CA LYS A 141 16.00 -13.78 -14.86
C LYS A 141 17.25 -14.39 -15.52
N GLN A 142 17.59 -13.92 -16.73
CA GLN A 142 18.81 -14.36 -17.43
C GLN A 142 20.08 -13.97 -16.65
N ILE A 143 20.16 -12.74 -16.13
CA ILE A 143 21.34 -12.30 -15.38
C ILE A 143 21.46 -13.07 -14.05
N LYS A 144 20.33 -13.31 -13.35
CA LYS A 144 20.30 -14.14 -12.13
C LYS A 144 20.84 -15.55 -12.42
N LYS A 145 20.33 -16.18 -13.49
CA LYS A 145 20.80 -17.51 -13.92
C LYS A 145 22.30 -17.53 -14.26
N MET A 146 22.80 -16.51 -14.98
CA MET A 146 24.25 -16.40 -15.27
C MET A 146 25.12 -16.29 -14.01
N SER A 147 24.60 -15.71 -12.94
CA SER A 147 25.26 -15.63 -11.65
C SER A 147 25.31 -17.00 -10.95
N GLU A 148 24.20 -17.78 -11.05
CA GLU A 148 24.09 -19.12 -10.44
C GLU A 148 24.90 -20.17 -11.20
N ASP A 149 24.90 -20.12 -12.54
CA ASP A 149 25.62 -21.06 -13.41
C ASP A 149 27.15 -20.87 -13.42
N GLY A 150 27.71 -19.94 -12.61
CA GLY A 150 29.16 -19.65 -12.58
C GLY A 150 29.68 -18.96 -13.85
N THR A 151 28.81 -18.48 -14.73
CA THR A 151 29.19 -17.77 -15.96
C THR A 151 29.98 -16.50 -15.66
N PHE A 152 29.74 -15.86 -14.50
CA PHE A 152 30.48 -14.66 -14.08
C PHE A 152 31.97 -14.90 -13.87
N GLU A 153 32.39 -16.12 -13.54
CA GLU A 153 33.80 -16.48 -13.37
C GLU A 153 34.57 -16.47 -14.71
N ARG A 154 33.88 -16.68 -15.82
CA ARG A 154 34.44 -16.71 -17.16
C ARG A 154 34.50 -15.34 -17.86
N LEU A 155 33.83 -14.34 -17.28
CA LEU A 155 33.74 -13.00 -17.84
C LEU A 155 34.79 -12.05 -17.24
N PRO A 156 35.22 -11.02 -18.01
CA PRO A 156 36.08 -9.97 -17.46
C PRO A 156 35.42 -9.25 -16.29
N LYS A 157 36.15 -8.95 -15.22
CA LYS A 157 35.65 -8.30 -14.01
C LYS A 157 34.83 -7.02 -14.29
N LYS A 158 35.21 -6.26 -15.33
CA LYS A 158 34.48 -5.05 -15.74
C LYS A 158 33.07 -5.35 -16.24
N GLU A 159 32.90 -6.40 -17.02
CA GLU A 159 31.58 -6.82 -17.53
C GLU A 159 30.70 -7.36 -16.41
N VAL A 160 31.26 -8.20 -15.52
CA VAL A 160 30.54 -8.69 -14.35
C VAL A 160 30.03 -7.53 -13.50
N ALA A 161 30.83 -6.50 -13.24
CA ALA A 161 30.42 -5.32 -12.49
C ALA A 161 29.25 -4.57 -13.17
N LEU A 162 29.23 -4.49 -14.50
CA LEU A 162 28.12 -3.89 -15.26
C LEU A 162 26.84 -4.74 -15.18
N LEU A 163 26.97 -6.07 -15.28
CA LEU A 163 25.82 -6.99 -15.14
C LEU A 163 25.21 -6.93 -13.74
N ILE A 164 26.03 -6.93 -12.70
CA ILE A 164 25.56 -6.80 -11.30
C ILE A 164 24.83 -5.47 -11.10
N LYS A 165 25.37 -4.36 -11.61
CA LYS A 165 24.71 -3.05 -11.54
C LYS A 165 23.37 -3.04 -12.31
N GLN A 166 23.31 -3.73 -13.46
CA GLN A 166 22.09 -3.88 -14.23
C GLN A 166 21.07 -4.73 -13.48
N GLN A 167 21.49 -5.86 -12.88
CA GLN A 167 20.63 -6.72 -12.05
C GLN A 167 20.01 -5.95 -10.91
N GLN A 168 20.83 -5.28 -10.09
CA GLN A 168 20.35 -4.48 -8.96
C GLN A 168 19.33 -3.41 -9.36
N LYS A 169 19.57 -2.76 -10.51
CA LYS A 169 18.63 -1.76 -11.04
C LYS A 169 17.30 -2.39 -11.47
N LEU A 170 17.34 -3.52 -12.18
CA LEU A 170 16.14 -4.20 -12.64
C LEU A 170 15.36 -4.80 -11.45
N GLU A 171 16.04 -5.43 -10.53
CA GLU A 171 15.46 -6.02 -9.32
C GLU A 171 14.77 -4.98 -8.46
N LYS A 172 15.39 -3.81 -8.27
CA LYS A 172 14.81 -2.71 -7.52
C LYS A 172 13.47 -2.23 -8.09
N PHE A 173 13.30 -2.21 -9.40
CA PHE A 173 12.10 -1.64 -10.05
C PHE A 173 11.10 -2.69 -10.53
N LEU A 174 11.54 -3.89 -10.84
CA LEU A 174 10.71 -4.95 -11.43
C LEU A 174 10.66 -6.21 -10.58
N GLY A 175 11.41 -6.29 -9.47
CA GLY A 175 11.47 -7.48 -8.63
C GLY A 175 10.09 -7.91 -8.12
N GLY A 176 9.24 -6.97 -7.70
CA GLY A 176 7.91 -7.30 -7.22
C GLY A 176 6.92 -7.77 -8.29
N ILE A 177 7.25 -7.65 -9.57
CA ILE A 177 6.41 -8.12 -10.69
C ILE A 177 7.12 -9.19 -11.54
N GLU A 178 8.23 -9.75 -11.03
CA GLU A 178 9.07 -10.71 -11.77
C GLU A 178 8.29 -11.97 -12.19
N ASP A 179 7.41 -12.45 -11.33
CA ASP A 179 6.65 -13.68 -11.55
C ASP A 179 5.19 -13.43 -11.97
N MET A 180 4.83 -12.17 -12.25
CA MET A 180 3.48 -11.82 -12.69
C MET A 180 3.18 -12.41 -14.08
N PRO A 181 2.18 -13.32 -14.18
CA PRO A 181 1.94 -14.08 -15.44
C PRO A 181 1.22 -13.24 -16.49
N ARG A 182 0.35 -12.34 -16.07
CA ARG A 182 -0.51 -11.52 -16.94
C ARG A 182 -0.73 -10.14 -16.34
N ILE A 183 -1.36 -9.26 -17.08
CA ILE A 183 -1.83 -7.95 -16.60
C ILE A 183 -2.77 -8.18 -15.42
N PRO A 184 -2.67 -7.39 -14.35
CA PRO A 184 -3.49 -7.56 -13.15
C PRO A 184 -4.97 -7.29 -13.43
N ASP A 185 -5.83 -7.99 -12.70
CA ASP A 185 -7.28 -7.80 -12.75
C ASP A 185 -7.75 -6.65 -11.86
N VAL A 186 -7.00 -6.35 -10.78
CA VAL A 186 -7.25 -5.24 -9.86
C VAL A 186 -5.94 -4.58 -9.45
N MET A 187 -5.93 -3.26 -9.31
CA MET A 187 -4.83 -2.51 -8.74
C MET A 187 -5.20 -1.91 -7.39
N PHE A 188 -4.37 -2.17 -6.37
CA PHE A 188 -4.46 -1.44 -5.09
C PHE A 188 -3.39 -0.34 -5.07
N ILE A 189 -3.79 0.93 -4.94
CA ILE A 189 -2.90 2.08 -5.03
C ILE A 189 -2.91 2.88 -3.73
N VAL A 190 -1.72 3.15 -3.19
CA VAL A 190 -1.53 4.10 -2.09
C VAL A 190 -1.06 5.43 -2.68
N ASP A 191 -1.76 6.53 -2.37
CA ASP A 191 -1.54 7.87 -2.89
C ASP A 191 -1.68 7.96 -4.44
N PRO A 192 -2.91 7.90 -4.99
CA PRO A 192 -3.15 8.01 -6.44
C PRO A 192 -2.67 9.34 -7.05
N HIS A 193 -2.60 10.41 -6.26
CA HIS A 193 -2.09 11.69 -6.73
C HIS A 193 -0.62 11.58 -7.17
N LYS A 194 0.19 10.86 -6.40
CA LYS A 194 1.59 10.60 -6.75
C LYS A 194 1.72 9.59 -7.87
N GLU A 195 0.88 8.56 -7.87
CA GLU A 195 0.91 7.46 -8.83
C GLU A 195 0.00 7.72 -10.05
N SER A 196 -0.18 8.98 -10.44
CA SER A 196 -1.07 9.40 -11.53
C SER A 196 -0.80 8.73 -12.89
N ILE A 197 0.43 8.26 -13.12
CA ILE A 197 0.78 7.50 -14.33
C ILE A 197 0.19 6.09 -14.24
N ALA A 198 0.28 5.43 -13.09
CA ALA A 198 -0.29 4.11 -12.86
C ALA A 198 -1.83 4.14 -13.02
N VAL A 199 -2.48 5.15 -12.42
CA VAL A 199 -3.93 5.37 -12.56
C VAL A 199 -4.34 5.52 -14.03
N LYS A 200 -3.66 6.36 -14.81
CA LYS A 200 -3.95 6.54 -16.24
C LYS A 200 -3.73 5.27 -17.07
N GLU A 201 -2.74 4.46 -16.72
CA GLU A 201 -2.50 3.19 -17.40
C GLU A 201 -3.60 2.17 -17.06
N ALA A 202 -4.03 2.08 -15.81
CA ALA A 202 -5.15 1.24 -15.38
C ALA A 202 -6.45 1.61 -16.11
N HIS A 203 -6.80 2.88 -16.15
CA HIS A 203 -7.97 3.37 -16.92
C HIS A 203 -7.90 2.98 -18.40
N LYS A 204 -6.74 3.14 -19.03
CA LYS A 204 -6.55 2.79 -20.45
C LYS A 204 -6.79 1.31 -20.71
N LEU A 205 -6.53 0.45 -19.74
CA LEU A 205 -6.69 -0.99 -19.82
C LEU A 205 -8.01 -1.48 -19.18
N ASN A 206 -8.84 -0.55 -18.66
CA ASN A 206 -10.07 -0.85 -17.93
C ASN A 206 -9.83 -1.79 -16.72
N ILE A 207 -8.74 -1.57 -15.99
CA ILE A 207 -8.42 -2.29 -14.76
C ILE A 207 -9.03 -1.50 -13.60
N PRO A 208 -9.91 -2.10 -12.77
CA PRO A 208 -10.48 -1.46 -11.61
C PRO A 208 -9.43 -1.10 -10.58
N ILE A 209 -9.58 0.08 -9.98
CA ILE A 209 -8.65 0.65 -9.02
C ILE A 209 -9.31 0.72 -7.65
N VAL A 210 -8.71 0.03 -6.67
CA VAL A 210 -8.96 0.23 -5.24
C VAL A 210 -7.87 1.14 -4.72
N ALA A 211 -8.20 2.27 -4.12
CA ALA A 211 -7.15 3.17 -3.68
C ALA A 211 -7.38 3.78 -2.30
N MET A 212 -6.28 3.94 -1.58
CA MET A 212 -6.19 4.74 -0.37
C MET A 212 -6.03 6.21 -0.77
N VAL A 213 -7.07 7.02 -0.50
CA VAL A 213 -7.24 8.37 -1.00
C VAL A 213 -7.20 9.37 0.14
N ASP A 214 -6.22 10.28 0.13
CA ASP A 214 -6.16 11.39 1.07
C ASP A 214 -6.86 12.65 0.50
N THR A 215 -6.98 13.68 1.27
CA THR A 215 -7.70 14.93 0.98
C THR A 215 -7.16 15.74 -0.20
N ASN A 216 -5.97 15.43 -0.71
CA ASN A 216 -5.30 16.09 -1.85
C ASN A 216 -5.56 15.43 -3.21
N THR A 217 -6.23 14.29 -3.23
CA THR A 217 -6.42 13.45 -4.43
C THR A 217 -7.78 13.70 -5.10
N ASP A 218 -7.90 13.44 -6.39
CA ASP A 218 -9.18 13.42 -7.10
C ASP A 218 -9.85 12.05 -6.93
N PRO A 219 -11.02 11.97 -6.30
CA PRO A 219 -11.71 10.71 -6.10
C PRO A 219 -12.37 10.16 -7.38
N ASP A 220 -12.65 11.00 -8.39
CA ASP A 220 -13.37 10.59 -9.60
C ASP A 220 -12.55 9.62 -10.48
N ASP A 221 -11.24 9.56 -10.29
CA ASP A 221 -10.34 8.67 -11.02
C ASP A 221 -10.23 7.26 -10.37
N ILE A 222 -11.03 6.95 -9.34
CA ILE A 222 -10.90 5.74 -8.53
C ILE A 222 -12.25 5.02 -8.47
N ASP A 223 -12.25 3.71 -8.73
CA ASP A 223 -13.47 2.91 -8.71
C ASP A 223 -13.92 2.58 -7.28
N VAL A 224 -12.98 2.18 -6.42
CA VAL A 224 -13.23 1.87 -5.01
C VAL A 224 -12.33 2.72 -4.13
N ILE A 225 -12.95 3.70 -3.45
CA ILE A 225 -12.25 4.71 -2.66
C ILE A 225 -12.17 4.28 -1.20
N ILE A 226 -10.99 4.39 -0.60
CA ILE A 226 -10.77 4.25 0.84
C ILE A 226 -10.24 5.59 1.36
N PRO A 227 -11.08 6.48 1.92
CA PRO A 227 -10.63 7.77 2.45
C PRO A 227 -9.73 7.53 3.67
N ALA A 228 -8.45 7.86 3.55
CA ALA A 228 -7.47 7.56 4.60
C ALA A 228 -6.19 8.37 4.44
N ASN A 229 -5.46 8.53 5.54
CA ASN A 229 -4.15 9.16 5.56
C ASN A 229 -3.08 8.28 4.93
N ASP A 230 -2.45 8.75 3.89
CA ASP A 230 -1.39 8.06 3.14
C ASP A 230 0.04 8.42 3.60
N ASP A 231 0.18 9.37 4.57
CA ASP A 231 1.46 9.80 5.14
C ASP A 231 1.84 9.01 6.41
N ALA A 232 0.88 8.41 7.10
CA ALA A 232 1.11 7.66 8.32
C ALA A 232 1.46 6.19 8.02
N ILE A 233 2.66 5.74 8.36
CA ILE A 233 3.10 4.35 8.16
C ILE A 233 2.11 3.34 8.77
N ARG A 234 1.61 3.63 10.00
CA ARG A 234 0.63 2.76 10.68
C ARG A 234 -0.69 2.67 9.93
N ALA A 235 -1.17 3.78 9.36
CA ALA A 235 -2.42 3.81 8.59
C ALA A 235 -2.29 3.01 7.28
N VAL A 236 -1.19 3.23 6.55
CA VAL A 236 -0.89 2.49 5.32
C VAL A 236 -0.78 1.00 5.62
N ARG A 237 0.00 0.60 6.63
CA ARG A 237 0.17 -0.81 7.01
C ARG A 237 -1.16 -1.45 7.39
N LEU A 238 -1.98 -0.79 8.20
CA LEU A 238 -3.28 -1.30 8.65
C LEU A 238 -4.22 -1.58 7.47
N ILE A 239 -4.36 -0.63 6.53
CA ILE A 239 -5.26 -0.78 5.39
C ILE A 239 -4.69 -1.79 4.39
N THR A 240 -3.40 -1.73 4.07
CA THR A 240 -2.76 -2.68 3.15
C THR A 240 -2.85 -4.11 3.67
N SER A 241 -2.65 -4.32 4.99
CA SER A 241 -2.78 -5.65 5.57
C SER A 241 -4.20 -6.19 5.46
N LYS A 242 -5.23 -5.34 5.61
CA LYS A 242 -6.62 -5.75 5.44
C LYS A 242 -6.97 -6.11 3.99
N MET A 243 -6.42 -5.39 3.02
CA MET A 243 -6.58 -5.78 1.62
C MET A 243 -5.88 -7.10 1.30
N ALA A 244 -4.71 -7.35 1.90
CA ALA A 244 -4.02 -8.63 1.81
C ALA A 244 -4.81 -9.77 2.49
N ASP A 245 -5.41 -9.51 3.66
CA ASP A 245 -6.29 -10.45 4.37
C ASP A 245 -7.48 -10.85 3.49
N ALA A 246 -8.13 -9.87 2.82
CA ALA A 246 -9.24 -10.11 1.90
C ALA A 246 -8.86 -11.06 0.75
N ILE A 247 -7.65 -10.90 0.20
CA ILE A 247 -7.15 -11.78 -0.87
C ILE A 247 -6.90 -13.19 -0.34
N VAL A 248 -6.29 -13.32 0.82
CA VAL A 248 -6.02 -14.62 1.43
C VAL A 248 -7.34 -15.33 1.76
N GLU A 249 -8.29 -14.64 2.36
CA GLU A 249 -9.62 -15.17 2.69
C GLU A 249 -10.40 -15.59 1.43
N GLY A 250 -10.39 -14.76 0.39
CA GLY A 250 -11.05 -15.07 -0.89
C GLY A 250 -10.49 -16.32 -1.56
N ARG A 251 -9.18 -16.57 -1.48
CA ARG A 251 -8.53 -17.75 -2.05
C ARG A 251 -8.71 -19.03 -1.23
N GLN A 252 -8.83 -18.92 0.08
CA GLN A 252 -8.97 -20.09 0.96
C GLN A 252 -10.42 -20.60 1.05
N GLY A 253 -11.39 -19.86 0.51
CA GLY A 253 -12.78 -20.11 0.80
C GLY A 253 -13.10 -19.79 2.27
N GLU A 254 -14.32 -20.10 2.73
CA GLU A 254 -14.78 -19.84 4.10
C GLU A 254 -14.16 -20.76 5.20
N GLU A 255 -12.98 -21.33 4.96
CA GLU A 255 -12.29 -22.07 6.03
C GLU A 255 -11.75 -21.07 7.06
N ASN A 256 -12.29 -21.17 8.27
CA ASN A 256 -11.96 -20.36 9.43
C ASN A 256 -10.45 -20.15 9.60
N VAL A 257 -9.97 -18.97 9.28
CA VAL A 257 -8.62 -18.56 9.66
C VAL A 257 -8.70 -18.03 11.09
N ASP A 258 -8.41 -18.90 12.06
CA ASP A 258 -8.04 -18.48 13.40
C ASP A 258 -6.75 -17.67 13.28
N PHE A 259 -6.89 -16.35 13.30
CA PHE A 259 -5.74 -15.46 13.39
C PHE A 259 -5.13 -15.60 14.79
N PRO A 260 -3.87 -15.97 14.94
CA PRO A 260 -3.24 -15.94 16.24
C PRO A 260 -3.16 -14.48 16.73
N GLU A 261 -3.85 -14.21 17.80
CA GLU A 261 -3.89 -12.94 18.55
C GLU A 261 -2.52 -12.53 19.15
N GLN A 262 -1.43 -13.17 18.69
CA GLN A 262 -0.10 -13.06 19.26
C GLN A 262 0.70 -11.81 18.86
N ALA A 263 0.22 -11.01 17.89
CA ALA A 263 0.94 -9.78 17.50
C ALA A 263 0.66 -8.56 18.43
N ALA A 264 -0.23 -8.70 19.43
CA ALA A 264 -0.54 -7.62 20.35
C ALA A 264 0.21 -7.68 21.68
N GLN A 265 0.92 -8.77 21.98
CA GLN A 265 1.61 -8.95 23.28
C GLN A 265 3.10 -8.58 23.24
N ASP A 266 3.76 -8.62 22.09
CA ASP A 266 5.20 -8.28 21.99
C ASP A 266 5.49 -6.77 22.10
N ASN A 267 4.45 -5.91 22.13
CA ASN A 267 4.64 -4.46 22.31
C ASN A 267 4.52 -3.97 23.77
N GLN A 268 4.27 -4.86 24.73
CA GLN A 268 4.24 -4.47 26.15
C GLN A 268 5.57 -4.74 26.88
N GLU A 269 6.42 -5.63 26.37
CA GLU A 269 7.75 -5.85 26.95
C GLU A 269 8.82 -4.87 26.44
N ALA A 270 8.62 -4.27 25.24
CA ALA A 270 9.56 -3.27 24.71
C ALA A 270 9.46 -1.87 25.37
N THR A 271 8.43 -1.62 26.17
CA THR A 271 8.26 -0.34 26.90
C THR A 271 8.81 -0.36 28.34
N ALA A 272 9.18 -1.53 28.85
CA ALA A 272 9.76 -1.64 30.20
C ALA A 272 11.29 -1.47 30.21
N ASP A 273 11.98 -1.69 29.08
CA ASP A 273 13.43 -1.59 28.97
C ASP A 273 13.93 -0.18 28.54
N ASN A 274 13.05 0.72 28.15
CA ASN A 274 13.41 2.12 27.82
C ASN A 274 13.28 3.10 28.98
N GLY A 275 12.95 2.64 30.19
CA GLY A 275 12.85 3.46 31.39
C GLY A 275 14.20 3.74 32.04
N GLU A 276 15.20 2.87 31.88
CA GLU A 276 16.53 3.06 32.46
C GLU A 276 17.48 3.87 31.55
N ALA A 277 17.27 3.84 30.23
CA ALA A 277 18.13 4.57 29.28
C ALA A 277 17.86 6.10 29.22
N THR A 278 16.73 6.58 29.74
CA THR A 278 16.42 8.02 29.78
C THR A 278 16.94 8.71 31.02
N ALA A 279 17.21 8.00 32.11
CA ALA A 279 17.80 8.56 33.34
C ALA A 279 19.27 8.93 33.11
N ASP A 280 20.03 8.10 32.38
CA ASP A 280 21.45 8.33 32.09
C ASP A 280 21.69 9.49 31.11
N ILE A 281 20.71 9.87 30.30
CA ILE A 281 20.81 10.99 29.34
C ILE A 281 20.55 12.34 30.01
N GLU A 282 19.67 12.39 31.00
CA GLU A 282 19.44 13.63 31.76
C GLU A 282 20.62 14.01 32.63
N GLU A 283 21.33 13.02 33.23
CA GLU A 283 22.50 13.28 34.07
C GLU A 283 23.72 13.78 33.25
N VAL A 284 23.86 13.35 32.00
CA VAL A 284 24.93 13.82 31.10
C VAL A 284 24.66 15.25 30.59
N VAL A 285 23.39 15.63 30.38
CA VAL A 285 23.03 16.98 29.92
C VAL A 285 23.16 18.02 31.01
N GLU A 286 22.92 17.68 32.29
CA GLU A 286 23.14 18.59 33.42
C GLU A 286 24.64 18.79 33.69
N ALA A 287 25.47 17.78 33.54
CA ALA A 287 26.92 17.90 33.73
C ALA A 287 27.58 18.81 32.67
N ASP A 288 27.16 18.77 31.42
CA ASP A 288 27.67 19.64 30.36
C ASP A 288 27.19 21.09 30.49
N ALA A 289 25.99 21.33 31.11
CA ALA A 289 25.47 22.65 31.36
C ALA A 289 26.22 23.39 32.52
N GLU A 290 26.68 22.67 33.57
CA GLU A 290 27.44 23.25 34.66
C GLU A 290 28.90 23.58 34.22
N GLN A 291 29.50 22.80 33.30
CA GLN A 291 30.84 23.12 32.76
C GLN A 291 30.82 24.35 31.85
N ALA A 292 29.74 24.53 31.07
CA ALA A 292 29.61 25.70 30.20
C ALA A 292 29.41 27.04 30.95
N THR A 293 28.82 27.00 32.16
CA THR A 293 28.68 28.17 33.00
C THR A 293 29.94 28.56 33.77
N ALA A 294 30.78 27.57 34.18
CA ALA A 294 32.04 27.79 34.82
C ALA A 294 33.12 28.43 33.90
N ASP A 295 33.10 28.08 32.61
CA ASP A 295 34.01 28.68 31.60
C ASP A 295 33.62 30.10 31.18
N ALA A 296 32.36 30.52 31.41
CA ALA A 296 31.90 31.85 31.10
C ALA A 296 32.21 32.91 32.18
N GLU A 297 32.43 32.50 33.44
CA GLU A 297 32.79 33.39 34.52
C GLU A 297 34.32 33.66 34.63
N ASN A 298 35.16 32.98 33.87
CA ASN A 298 36.61 33.12 33.93
C ASN A 298 37.23 33.82 32.68
N LYS A 299 36.44 34.58 31.93
CA LYS A 299 36.86 35.45 30.85
C LYS A 299 36.33 36.86 31.05
#